data_b859d63b6ca0b36b9d5c66c453fac53c
#
_entry.id   b859d63b6ca0b36b9d5c66c453fac53c
#
_cell.length_a   1.000
_cell.length_b   1.000
_cell.length_c   1.000
_cell.angle_alpha   90.00
_cell.angle_beta   90.00
_cell.angle_gamma   90.00
#
_symmetry.space_group_name_H-M   'P 1'
#
loop_
_entity.id
_entity.type
_entity.pdbx_description
1 polymer ?
#
loop_
_entity_poly.entity_id
_entity_poly.type
_entity_poly.pdbx_seq_one_letter_code
_entity_poly.pdbx_strand_id
1 'polypeptide(L)'
;MNTQNARVGIVSVCYNSMNVLPSMLDSVPKNTPIVLVSNAGEKDDSPLTELAASYNANLIVNKTNKGFGVACNQGADVLNTELLLFINPDAVLRPKALDELLKAVDSFPEAVAFNPRIISSSGKPFFKRNSHLLPRSKKMARGWPKTDCEVSILSGAAFLVKRTIFKKSGGFDPAIFLYHEDDDLALRLSNEFGKLYFVHDALVMHMEGQSSERSPEIAALKAWHMGRSRVYATRKHNRPMPFARALFSALKQVFSIQVLLSSRKRAKHIAYLQGVISAWRFLNKSRITNND
;
A
#
# COMPACT_ATOMS: atom_id res chain seq x y z
N MET A 1 22.19 20.76 -8.33
CA MET A 1 21.40 21.35 -7.23
C MET A 1 21.47 20.36 -6.06
N ASN A 2 21.78 20.84 -4.87
CA ASN A 2 22.14 20.01 -3.73
C ASN A 2 20.91 19.33 -3.10
N THR A 3 20.59 18.10 -3.51
CA THR A 3 19.53 17.26 -2.91
C THR A 3 19.93 16.65 -1.56
N GLN A 4 21.11 17.00 -1.06
CA GLN A 4 21.71 16.38 0.15
C GLN A 4 20.99 16.71 1.47
N ASN A 5 20.01 17.65 1.50
CA ASN A 5 19.37 18.09 2.75
C ASN A 5 17.83 17.92 2.78
N ALA A 6 17.23 17.24 1.85
CA ALA A 6 15.78 16.98 1.95
C ALA A 6 15.51 15.89 3.00
N ARG A 7 14.72 16.22 4.03
CA ARG A 7 14.33 15.24 5.06
C ARG A 7 13.50 14.09 4.50
N VAL A 8 12.67 14.34 3.46
CA VAL A 8 11.72 13.38 2.92
C VAL A 8 12.05 13.04 1.47
N GLY A 9 12.06 11.77 1.13
CA GLY A 9 12.03 11.27 -0.24
C GLY A 9 10.69 10.58 -0.53
N ILE A 10 10.19 10.75 -1.74
CA ILE A 10 8.90 10.21 -2.18
C ILE A 10 9.11 8.98 -3.05
N VAL A 11 8.33 7.93 -2.80
CA VAL A 11 8.24 6.74 -3.65
C VAL A 11 6.81 6.58 -4.13
N SER A 12 6.63 6.52 -5.45
CA SER A 12 5.33 6.22 -6.05
C SER A 12 5.44 5.11 -7.10
N VAL A 13 4.57 4.11 -6.99
CA VAL A 13 4.54 2.96 -7.91
C VAL A 13 3.49 3.19 -8.98
N CYS A 14 3.94 3.23 -10.24
CA CYS A 14 3.12 3.52 -11.40
C CYS A 14 2.70 2.22 -12.10
N TYR A 15 1.38 2.03 -12.27
CA TYR A 15 0.78 0.96 -13.06
C TYR A 15 -0.41 1.48 -13.84
N ASN A 16 -0.20 1.83 -15.11
CA ASN A 16 -1.22 2.49 -15.96
C ASN A 16 -1.82 3.77 -15.34
N SER A 17 -1.00 4.61 -14.71
CA SER A 17 -1.46 5.74 -13.88
C SER A 17 -1.16 7.12 -14.48
N MET A 18 -0.84 7.21 -15.79
CA MET A 18 -0.48 8.47 -16.47
C MET A 18 -1.57 9.55 -16.36
N ASN A 19 -2.83 9.17 -16.30
CA ASN A 19 -3.97 10.09 -16.19
C ASN A 19 -4.12 10.76 -14.80
N VAL A 20 -3.49 10.23 -13.76
CA VAL A 20 -3.60 10.74 -12.37
C VAL A 20 -2.27 11.20 -11.80
N LEU A 21 -1.16 10.65 -12.29
CA LEU A 21 0.19 10.90 -11.80
C LEU A 21 0.60 12.40 -11.84
N PRO A 22 0.27 13.19 -12.88
CA PRO A 22 0.61 14.62 -12.91
C PRO A 22 0.05 15.37 -11.70
N SER A 23 -1.21 15.11 -11.31
CA SER A 23 -1.81 15.79 -10.15
C SER A 23 -1.13 15.42 -8.83
N MET A 24 -0.64 14.20 -8.70
CA MET A 24 0.17 13.80 -7.54
C MET A 24 1.50 14.54 -7.55
N LEU A 25 2.21 14.58 -8.68
CA LEU A 25 3.50 15.24 -8.81
C LEU A 25 3.40 16.76 -8.58
N ASP A 26 2.37 17.42 -9.10
CA ASP A 26 2.09 18.86 -8.88
C ASP A 26 1.87 19.18 -7.38
N SER A 27 1.40 18.22 -6.61
CA SER A 27 1.14 18.39 -5.18
C SER A 27 2.39 18.28 -4.30
N VAL A 28 3.49 17.79 -4.86
CA VAL A 28 4.74 17.59 -4.14
C VAL A 28 5.51 18.92 -4.04
N PRO A 29 5.99 19.32 -2.86
CA PRO A 29 6.82 20.50 -2.73
C PRO A 29 8.07 20.44 -3.61
N LYS A 30 8.43 21.56 -4.21
CA LYS A 30 9.61 21.67 -5.09
C LYS A 30 10.88 21.21 -4.37
N ASN A 31 11.80 20.62 -5.13
CA ASN A 31 13.07 20.07 -4.64
C ASN A 31 12.95 18.87 -3.71
N THR A 32 11.78 18.28 -3.54
CA THR A 32 11.64 16.99 -2.85
C THR A 32 12.14 15.87 -3.77
N PRO A 33 13.05 15.00 -3.33
CA PRO A 33 13.48 13.83 -4.11
C PRO A 33 12.31 12.89 -4.38
N ILE A 34 12.09 12.55 -5.66
CA ILE A 34 11.01 11.66 -6.09
C ILE A 34 11.60 10.47 -6.83
N VAL A 35 11.13 9.27 -6.51
CA VAL A 35 11.37 8.05 -7.27
C VAL A 35 10.04 7.50 -7.75
N LEU A 36 9.88 7.42 -9.06
CA LEU A 36 8.78 6.74 -9.72
C LEU A 36 9.24 5.33 -10.10
N VAL A 37 8.41 4.33 -9.83
CA VAL A 37 8.70 2.94 -10.21
C VAL A 37 7.62 2.49 -11.19
N SER A 38 7.96 2.39 -12.49
CA SER A 38 7.09 1.77 -13.48
C SER A 38 7.00 0.28 -13.20
N ASN A 39 5.79 -0.20 -12.98
CA ASN A 39 5.50 -1.60 -12.71
C ASN A 39 4.52 -2.18 -13.75
N ALA A 40 4.43 -1.53 -14.93
CA ALA A 40 3.51 -1.88 -16.00
C ALA A 40 3.99 -3.07 -16.87
N GLY A 41 5.25 -3.47 -16.73
CA GLY A 41 5.87 -4.55 -17.53
C GLY A 41 6.38 -4.01 -18.87
N GLU A 42 6.29 -4.81 -19.94
CA GLU A 42 6.79 -4.50 -21.30
C GLU A 42 5.95 -3.45 -22.05
N LYS A 43 5.40 -2.49 -21.36
CA LYS A 43 4.68 -1.37 -21.98
C LYS A 43 5.63 -0.26 -22.38
N ASP A 44 5.17 0.60 -23.30
CA ASP A 44 5.89 1.83 -23.65
C ASP A 44 5.88 2.78 -22.43
N ASP A 45 7.05 2.95 -21.83
CA ASP A 45 7.28 3.87 -20.70
C ASP A 45 7.75 5.26 -21.15
N SER A 46 7.81 5.55 -22.49
CA SER A 46 8.26 6.85 -22.98
C SER A 46 7.49 8.02 -22.39
N PRO A 47 6.14 8.02 -22.31
CA PRO A 47 5.41 9.11 -21.67
C PRO A 47 5.72 9.29 -20.19
N LEU A 48 5.96 8.18 -19.48
CA LEU A 48 6.34 8.23 -18.06
C LEU A 48 7.76 8.73 -17.88
N THR A 49 8.67 8.43 -18.81
CA THR A 49 10.05 8.92 -18.82
C THR A 49 10.10 10.43 -19.02
N GLU A 50 9.34 10.96 -19.98
CA GLU A 50 9.23 12.39 -20.22
C GLU A 50 8.63 13.13 -19.01
N LEU A 51 7.57 12.56 -18.43
CA LEU A 51 6.94 13.11 -17.23
C LEU A 51 7.92 13.10 -16.03
N ALA A 52 8.63 12.00 -15.79
CA ALA A 52 9.62 11.92 -14.72
C ALA A 52 10.71 12.98 -14.89
N ALA A 53 11.22 13.16 -16.10
CA ALA A 53 12.23 14.18 -16.40
C ALA A 53 11.73 15.60 -16.12
N SER A 54 10.47 15.92 -16.45
CA SER A 54 9.88 17.25 -16.22
C SER A 54 9.75 17.62 -14.74
N TYR A 55 9.65 16.63 -13.86
CA TYR A 55 9.63 16.80 -12.39
C TYR A 55 10.97 16.50 -11.72
N ASN A 56 12.04 16.27 -12.49
CA ASN A 56 13.35 15.85 -11.96
C ASN A 56 13.25 14.60 -11.04
N ALA A 57 12.35 13.69 -11.38
CA ALA A 57 12.13 12.45 -10.66
C ALA A 57 13.01 11.33 -11.22
N ASN A 58 13.57 10.50 -10.34
CA ASN A 58 14.24 9.28 -10.74
C ASN A 58 13.20 8.25 -11.19
N LEU A 59 13.42 7.59 -12.33
CA LEU A 59 12.54 6.54 -12.84
C LEU A 59 13.23 5.17 -12.79
N ILE A 60 12.56 4.21 -12.18
CA ILE A 60 12.93 2.78 -12.23
C ILE A 60 11.89 2.07 -13.10
N VAL A 61 12.35 1.32 -14.12
CA VAL A 61 11.46 0.58 -15.03
C VAL A 61 11.60 -0.92 -14.80
N ASN A 62 10.51 -1.56 -14.40
CA ASN A 62 10.43 -3.01 -14.25
C ASN A 62 9.93 -3.67 -15.54
N LYS A 63 10.71 -4.60 -16.10
CA LYS A 63 10.31 -5.39 -17.28
C LYS A 63 9.07 -6.25 -17.06
N THR A 64 8.79 -6.61 -15.82
CA THR A 64 7.57 -7.36 -15.42
C THR A 64 7.01 -6.76 -14.14
N ASN A 65 5.71 -6.88 -13.92
CA ASN A 65 5.08 -6.45 -12.68
C ASN A 65 5.63 -7.25 -11.48
N LYS A 66 6.32 -6.57 -10.57
CA LYS A 66 6.95 -7.16 -9.37
C LYS A 66 6.03 -7.16 -8.14
N GLY A 67 4.84 -6.60 -8.25
CA GLY A 67 3.96 -6.31 -7.12
C GLY A 67 4.28 -4.97 -6.46
N PHE A 68 3.32 -4.48 -5.65
CA PHE A 68 3.42 -3.15 -5.06
C PHE A 68 4.57 -3.02 -4.07
N GLY A 69 4.67 -3.96 -3.13
CA GLY A 69 5.68 -3.90 -2.06
C GLY A 69 7.12 -3.97 -2.57
N VAL A 70 7.38 -4.86 -3.54
CA VAL A 70 8.72 -4.98 -4.15
C VAL A 70 9.10 -3.71 -4.91
N ALA A 71 8.16 -3.12 -5.66
CA ALA A 71 8.40 -1.86 -6.35
C ALA A 71 8.67 -0.70 -5.35
N CYS A 72 7.94 -0.65 -4.24
CA CYS A 72 8.21 0.31 -3.15
C CYS A 72 9.62 0.11 -2.56
N ASN A 73 10.05 -1.13 -2.34
CA ASN A 73 11.40 -1.42 -1.84
C ASN A 73 12.47 -0.90 -2.80
N GLN A 74 12.31 -1.15 -4.11
CA GLN A 74 13.23 -0.63 -5.14
C GLN A 74 13.34 0.89 -5.09
N GLY A 75 12.21 1.60 -4.99
CA GLY A 75 12.21 3.07 -4.87
C GLY A 75 12.87 3.56 -3.58
N ALA A 76 12.64 2.87 -2.47
CA ALA A 76 13.24 3.20 -1.18
C ALA A 76 14.76 3.00 -1.14
N ASP A 77 15.28 2.06 -1.92
CA ASP A 77 16.73 1.77 -1.96
C ASP A 77 17.54 2.87 -2.65
N VAL A 78 16.94 3.58 -3.58
CA VAL A 78 17.56 4.69 -4.31
C VAL A 78 17.63 5.98 -3.48
N LEU A 79 16.72 6.16 -2.53
CA LEU A 79 16.63 7.36 -1.71
C LEU A 79 17.59 7.32 -0.52
N ASN A 80 18.23 8.46 -0.25
CA ASN A 80 19.10 8.65 0.91
C ASN A 80 18.62 9.79 1.83
N THR A 81 17.31 9.85 2.07
CA THR A 81 16.66 10.81 2.95
C THR A 81 16.43 10.22 4.35
N GLU A 82 16.12 11.06 5.33
CA GLU A 82 15.78 10.63 6.70
C GLU A 82 14.48 9.81 6.71
N LEU A 83 13.51 10.26 5.92
CA LEU A 83 12.15 9.77 5.87
C LEU A 83 11.77 9.34 4.45
N LEU A 84 10.91 8.34 4.34
CA LEU A 84 10.31 7.89 3.09
C LEU A 84 8.79 8.12 3.14
N LEU A 85 8.26 8.85 2.16
CA LEU A 85 6.82 8.96 1.93
C LEU A 85 6.44 8.04 0.77
N PHE A 86 5.78 6.93 1.10
CA PHE A 86 5.10 6.12 0.09
C PHE A 86 3.75 6.75 -0.21
N ILE A 87 3.46 7.02 -1.48
CA ILE A 87 2.22 7.64 -1.91
C ILE A 87 1.75 7.04 -3.24
N ASN A 88 0.47 6.71 -3.32
CA ASN A 88 -0.12 6.22 -4.56
C ASN A 88 -0.14 7.30 -5.65
N PRO A 89 -0.03 6.93 -6.94
CA PRO A 89 -0.07 7.90 -8.04
C PRO A 89 -1.41 8.64 -8.18
N ASP A 90 -2.48 8.14 -7.57
CA ASP A 90 -3.81 8.78 -7.50
C ASP A 90 -4.11 9.43 -6.14
N ALA A 91 -3.06 9.72 -5.35
CA ALA A 91 -3.15 10.44 -4.08
C ALA A 91 -2.45 11.80 -4.17
N VAL A 92 -3.12 12.85 -3.74
CA VAL A 92 -2.70 14.26 -3.87
C VAL A 92 -2.49 14.85 -2.48
N LEU A 93 -1.30 15.36 -2.20
CA LEU A 93 -1.00 16.11 -0.99
C LEU A 93 -1.76 17.45 -0.99
N ARG A 94 -2.51 17.74 0.06
CA ARG A 94 -3.11 19.07 0.20
C ARG A 94 -2.06 20.05 0.76
N PRO A 95 -2.24 21.36 0.59
CA PRO A 95 -1.30 22.35 1.11
C PRO A 95 -0.94 22.08 2.57
N LYS A 96 0.34 22.18 2.91
CA LYS A 96 0.92 21.91 4.24
C LYS A 96 0.88 20.44 4.72
N ALA A 97 0.34 19.48 3.94
CA ALA A 97 0.26 18.09 4.39
C ALA A 97 1.63 17.50 4.76
N LEU A 98 2.66 17.79 3.97
CA LEU A 98 4.02 17.33 4.26
C LEU A 98 4.62 18.02 5.49
N ASP A 99 4.37 19.33 5.66
CA ASP A 99 4.83 20.08 6.84
C ASP A 99 4.21 19.54 8.13
N GLU A 100 2.91 19.22 8.10
CA GLU A 100 2.21 18.63 9.26
C GLU A 100 2.72 17.23 9.58
N LEU A 101 3.05 16.41 8.56
CA LEU A 101 3.72 15.14 8.78
C LEU A 101 5.10 15.32 9.44
N LEU A 102 5.90 16.29 8.98
CA LEU A 102 7.21 16.57 9.56
C LEU A 102 7.11 17.06 11.01
N LYS A 103 6.16 17.94 11.31
CA LYS A 103 5.87 18.36 12.70
C LYS A 103 5.52 17.17 13.59
N ALA A 104 4.71 16.23 13.08
CA ALA A 104 4.36 15.04 13.83
C ALA A 104 5.59 14.13 14.08
N VAL A 105 6.51 14.02 13.12
CA VAL A 105 7.79 13.29 13.32
C VAL A 105 8.58 13.89 14.47
N ASP A 106 8.65 15.22 14.54
CA ASP A 106 9.39 15.94 15.57
C ASP A 106 8.67 15.91 16.95
N SER A 107 7.34 15.86 16.94
CA SER A 107 6.50 15.84 18.16
C SER A 107 6.36 14.44 18.79
N PHE A 108 6.48 13.39 17.99
CA PHE A 108 6.31 12.00 18.45
C PHE A 108 7.56 11.16 18.15
N PRO A 109 8.68 11.35 18.89
CA PRO A 109 9.95 10.69 18.61
C PRO A 109 9.88 9.16 18.72
N GLU A 110 8.96 8.61 19.54
CA GLU A 110 8.69 7.18 19.67
C GLU A 110 7.96 6.58 18.46
N ALA A 111 7.37 7.42 17.59
CA ALA A 111 6.70 6.95 16.40
C ALA A 111 7.71 6.64 15.29
N VAL A 112 7.45 5.56 14.57
CA VAL A 112 8.31 5.10 13.46
C VAL A 112 7.66 5.28 12.10
N ALA A 113 6.32 5.39 12.05
CA ALA A 113 5.58 5.67 10.83
C ALA A 113 4.31 6.49 11.12
N PHE A 114 3.87 7.25 10.12
CA PHE A 114 2.83 8.25 10.23
C PHE A 114 1.85 8.12 9.05
N ASN A 115 0.57 8.07 9.36
CA ASN A 115 -0.50 8.04 8.36
C ASN A 115 -1.18 9.41 8.30
N PRO A 116 -1.22 10.07 7.14
CA PRO A 116 -2.00 11.30 6.99
C PRO A 116 -3.50 11.01 7.07
N ARG A 117 -4.29 12.04 7.27
CA ARG A 117 -5.74 12.01 7.11
C ARG A 117 -6.08 11.92 5.63
N ILE A 118 -6.63 10.77 5.21
CA ILE A 118 -6.96 10.54 3.82
C ILE A 118 -8.46 10.75 3.59
N ILE A 119 -8.81 11.50 2.54
CA ILE A 119 -10.18 11.70 2.06
C ILE A 119 -10.34 11.15 0.65
N SER A 120 -11.53 10.70 0.32
CA SER A 120 -11.89 10.42 -1.09
C SER A 120 -12.10 11.73 -1.88
N SER A 121 -12.21 11.63 -3.20
CA SER A 121 -12.58 12.78 -4.07
C SER A 121 -13.93 13.41 -3.70
N SER A 122 -14.83 12.67 -3.04
CA SER A 122 -16.11 13.18 -2.52
C SER A 122 -16.03 13.75 -1.09
N GLY A 123 -14.82 13.92 -0.54
CA GLY A 123 -14.60 14.42 0.83
C GLY A 123 -14.93 13.42 1.96
N LYS A 124 -15.27 12.18 1.62
CA LYS A 124 -15.57 11.15 2.63
C LYS A 124 -14.29 10.60 3.26
N PRO A 125 -14.33 10.25 4.56
CA PRO A 125 -13.21 9.62 5.24
C PRO A 125 -12.76 8.31 4.58
N PHE A 126 -11.48 8.24 4.25
CA PHE A 126 -10.80 7.02 3.86
C PHE A 126 -9.87 6.61 5.01
N PHE A 127 -10.44 6.01 6.05
CA PHE A 127 -9.69 5.62 7.24
C PHE A 127 -9.75 4.10 7.44
N LYS A 128 -8.58 3.49 7.40
CA LYS A 128 -8.43 2.05 7.62
C LYS A 128 -8.53 1.76 9.12
N ARG A 129 -9.62 1.09 9.51
CA ARG A 129 -10.00 0.91 10.93
C ARG A 129 -9.62 -0.44 11.51
N ASN A 130 -9.37 -1.42 10.66
CA ASN A 130 -9.07 -2.78 11.04
C ASN A 130 -8.34 -3.52 9.92
N SER A 131 -7.69 -4.61 10.28
CA SER A 131 -7.08 -5.54 9.36
C SER A 131 -7.45 -6.97 9.73
N HIS A 132 -7.39 -7.87 8.76
CA HIS A 132 -7.47 -9.32 9.02
C HIS A 132 -6.29 -9.85 9.85
N LEU A 133 -5.19 -9.10 9.88
CA LEU A 133 -3.98 -9.44 10.62
C LEU A 133 -4.07 -9.07 12.11
N LEU A 134 -5.02 -8.20 12.49
CA LEU A 134 -5.21 -7.72 13.86
C LEU A 134 -6.36 -8.43 14.59
N PRO A 135 -6.27 -8.57 15.93
CA PRO A 135 -7.41 -8.98 16.74
C PRO A 135 -8.52 -7.92 16.71
N ARG A 136 -9.77 -8.35 16.89
CA ARG A 136 -10.92 -7.43 16.88
C ARG A 136 -10.83 -6.32 17.94
N SER A 137 -10.15 -6.56 19.05
CA SER A 137 -9.90 -5.58 20.12
C SER A 137 -9.07 -4.39 19.68
N LYS A 138 -8.29 -4.52 18.62
CA LYS A 138 -7.49 -3.43 18.01
C LYS A 138 -8.25 -2.65 16.93
N LYS A 139 -9.52 -2.92 16.72
CA LYS A 139 -10.35 -2.22 15.75
C LYS A 139 -10.66 -0.79 16.23
N MET A 140 -10.37 0.18 15.39
CA MET A 140 -10.64 1.59 15.68
C MET A 140 -12.09 2.00 15.43
N ALA A 141 -12.54 3.10 16.04
CA ALA A 141 -13.87 3.67 15.89
C ALA A 141 -14.21 4.06 14.43
N ARG A 142 -15.46 4.34 14.13
CA ARG A 142 -15.87 4.86 12.81
C ARG A 142 -15.45 6.31 12.64
N GLY A 143 -15.21 6.72 11.40
CA GLY A 143 -14.65 8.01 11.05
C GLY A 143 -13.14 8.00 11.20
N TRP A 144 -12.54 9.16 11.24
CA TRP A 144 -11.14 9.35 11.63
C TRP A 144 -11.04 9.94 13.05
N PRO A 145 -9.89 9.78 13.71
CA PRO A 145 -9.61 10.47 14.97
C PRO A 145 -9.69 12.00 14.80
N LYS A 146 -10.09 12.72 15.86
CA LYS A 146 -10.21 14.18 15.85
C LYS A 146 -8.88 14.91 16.08
N THR A 147 -7.88 14.20 16.53
CA THR A 147 -6.53 14.69 16.83
C THR A 147 -5.50 13.64 16.42
N ASP A 148 -4.24 13.98 16.44
CA ASP A 148 -3.14 13.04 16.27
C ASP A 148 -3.22 11.96 17.35
N CYS A 149 -3.04 10.70 16.92
CA CYS A 149 -3.11 9.59 17.88
C CYS A 149 -2.39 8.34 17.35
N GLU A 150 -2.06 7.45 18.27
CA GLU A 150 -1.55 6.13 17.95
C GLU A 150 -2.59 5.29 17.19
N VAL A 151 -2.14 4.59 16.15
CA VAL A 151 -2.96 3.70 15.33
C VAL A 151 -2.31 2.31 15.23
N SER A 152 -3.11 1.29 14.92
CA SER A 152 -2.62 -0.08 14.82
C SER A 152 -2.25 -0.53 13.41
N ILE A 153 -2.59 0.27 12.40
CA ILE A 153 -2.39 -0.05 10.98
C ILE A 153 -2.15 1.21 10.17
N LEU A 154 -1.51 1.04 9.03
CA LEU A 154 -1.28 2.10 8.04
C LEU A 154 -2.21 1.91 6.83
N SER A 155 -2.44 2.99 6.08
CA SER A 155 -3.07 2.93 4.77
C SER A 155 -2.00 2.98 3.69
N GLY A 156 -1.96 2.00 2.80
CA GLY A 156 -1.03 1.97 1.67
C GLY A 156 -1.22 3.10 0.65
N ALA A 157 -2.30 3.89 0.74
CA ALA A 157 -2.52 5.02 -0.17
C ALA A 157 -1.52 6.16 0.06
N ALA A 158 -1.16 6.43 1.33
CA ALA A 158 -0.07 7.34 1.70
C ALA A 158 0.38 7.06 3.14
N PHE A 159 1.67 6.94 3.40
CA PHE A 159 2.25 6.93 4.74
C PHE A 159 3.72 7.34 4.73
N LEU A 160 4.15 7.99 5.79
CA LEU A 160 5.53 8.40 6.03
C LEU A 160 6.18 7.40 7.01
N VAL A 161 7.45 7.06 6.80
CA VAL A 161 8.19 6.14 7.68
C VAL A 161 9.65 6.57 7.82
N LYS A 162 10.25 6.36 8.99
CA LYS A 162 11.70 6.54 9.20
C LYS A 162 12.47 5.53 8.35
N ARG A 163 13.30 6.01 7.39
CA ARG A 163 14.00 5.16 6.42
C ARG A 163 14.86 4.09 7.08
N THR A 164 15.57 4.45 8.14
CA THR A 164 16.41 3.50 8.88
C THR A 164 15.62 2.35 9.48
N ILE A 165 14.41 2.64 9.97
CA ILE A 165 13.48 1.64 10.52
C ILE A 165 12.88 0.80 9.40
N PHE A 166 12.46 1.42 8.28
CA PHE A 166 11.98 0.69 7.10
C PHE A 166 13.02 -0.32 6.61
N LYS A 167 14.29 0.07 6.48
CA LYS A 167 15.37 -0.83 6.08
C LYS A 167 15.63 -1.93 7.11
N LYS A 168 15.68 -1.60 8.40
CA LYS A 168 15.86 -2.58 9.48
C LYS A 168 14.73 -3.61 9.56
N SER A 169 13.50 -3.20 9.24
CA SER A 169 12.34 -4.11 9.19
C SER A 169 12.34 -5.04 7.98
N GLY A 170 13.29 -4.88 7.04
CA GLY A 170 13.34 -5.61 5.78
C GLY A 170 12.38 -5.07 4.70
N GLY A 171 11.79 -3.90 4.91
CA GLY A 171 10.85 -3.28 3.96
C GLY A 171 9.55 -4.06 3.81
N PHE A 172 8.91 -3.98 2.65
CA PHE A 172 7.75 -4.79 2.31
C PHE A 172 8.14 -6.25 2.03
N ASP A 173 7.31 -7.18 2.46
CA ASP A 173 7.52 -8.61 2.22
C ASP A 173 7.31 -8.97 0.73
N PRO A 174 8.35 -9.48 0.03
CA PRO A 174 8.26 -9.81 -1.40
C PRO A 174 7.30 -10.96 -1.72
N ALA A 175 6.93 -11.78 -0.75
CA ALA A 175 5.95 -12.85 -0.91
C ALA A 175 4.50 -12.32 -1.00
N ILE A 176 4.27 -11.06 -0.64
CA ILE A 176 2.98 -10.38 -0.76
C ILE A 176 3.00 -9.50 -2.02
N PHE A 177 2.43 -10.03 -3.10
CA PHE A 177 2.43 -9.31 -4.38
C PHE A 177 1.53 -8.06 -4.37
N LEU A 178 0.32 -8.18 -3.82
CA LEU A 178 -0.67 -7.10 -3.77
C LEU A 178 -1.69 -7.36 -2.67
N TYR A 179 -2.06 -6.31 -1.92
CA TYR A 179 -2.93 -6.28 -0.75
C TYR A 179 -2.35 -6.99 0.48
N HIS A 180 -2.57 -6.42 1.65
CA HIS A 180 -2.03 -6.82 2.96
C HIS A 180 -0.53 -6.57 3.16
N GLU A 181 0.20 -6.05 2.17
CA GLU A 181 1.60 -5.64 2.32
C GLU A 181 1.75 -4.47 3.32
N ASP A 182 0.84 -3.50 3.27
CA ASP A 182 0.78 -2.38 4.22
C ASP A 182 0.39 -2.82 5.63
N ASP A 183 -0.55 -3.76 5.75
CA ASP A 183 -0.89 -4.39 7.03
C ASP A 183 0.28 -5.18 7.62
N ASP A 184 0.97 -5.97 6.81
CA ASP A 184 2.13 -6.75 7.22
C ASP A 184 3.26 -5.86 7.71
N LEU A 185 3.59 -4.83 6.93
CA LEU A 185 4.61 -3.85 7.31
C LEU A 185 4.22 -3.13 8.61
N ALA A 186 3.00 -2.62 8.71
CA ALA A 186 2.51 -1.91 9.89
C ALA A 186 2.64 -2.76 11.17
N LEU A 187 2.29 -4.05 11.10
CA LEU A 187 2.41 -4.95 12.24
C LEU A 187 3.87 -5.20 12.64
N ARG A 188 4.77 -5.40 11.68
CA ARG A 188 6.21 -5.58 11.97
C ARG A 188 6.79 -4.32 12.59
N LEU A 189 6.47 -3.14 12.03
CA LEU A 189 6.90 -1.87 12.56
C LEU A 189 6.41 -1.63 14.00
N SER A 190 5.11 -1.86 14.25
CA SER A 190 4.53 -1.63 15.58
C SER A 190 4.95 -2.63 16.64
N ASN A 191 5.26 -3.88 16.25
CA ASN A 191 5.66 -4.91 17.21
C ASN A 191 7.14 -4.84 17.60
N GLU A 192 8.00 -4.35 16.72
CA GLU A 192 9.45 -4.50 16.88
C GLU A 192 10.19 -3.15 16.98
N PHE A 193 9.63 -2.06 16.45
CA PHE A 193 10.41 -0.82 16.29
C PHE A 193 9.80 0.41 16.97
N GLY A 194 8.47 0.51 17.12
CA GLY A 194 7.83 1.65 17.75
C GLY A 194 6.40 1.91 17.28
N LYS A 195 5.86 3.02 17.70
CA LYS A 195 4.45 3.35 17.47
C LYS A 195 4.17 3.81 16.04
N LEU A 196 2.92 3.62 15.61
CA LEU A 196 2.38 4.19 14.38
C LEU A 196 1.39 5.30 14.77
N TYR A 197 1.45 6.44 14.07
CA TYR A 197 0.59 7.57 14.36
C TYR A 197 -0.28 7.97 13.17
N PHE A 198 -1.49 8.37 13.46
CA PHE A 198 -2.36 9.13 12.56
C PHE A 198 -2.12 10.62 12.78
N VAL A 199 -1.96 11.39 11.69
CA VAL A 199 -1.74 12.83 11.72
C VAL A 199 -2.97 13.53 11.15
N HIS A 200 -3.72 14.20 12.04
CA HIS A 200 -5.04 14.75 11.73
C HIS A 200 -4.97 15.88 10.68
N ASP A 201 -4.01 16.78 10.79
CA ASP A 201 -3.93 17.97 9.95
C ASP A 201 -3.15 17.75 8.63
N ALA A 202 -2.44 16.63 8.53
CA ALA A 202 -1.83 16.20 7.27
C ALA A 202 -2.89 15.62 6.33
N LEU A 203 -3.42 16.43 5.41
CA LEU A 203 -4.53 16.03 4.55
C LEU A 203 -4.06 15.54 3.18
N VAL A 204 -4.47 14.32 2.80
CA VAL A 204 -4.24 13.72 1.48
C VAL A 204 -5.59 13.38 0.83
N MET A 205 -5.76 13.76 -0.44
CA MET A 205 -6.93 13.37 -1.22
C MET A 205 -6.59 12.16 -2.09
N HIS A 206 -7.35 11.07 -1.97
CA HIS A 206 -7.17 9.85 -2.75
C HIS A 206 -8.33 9.65 -3.73
N MET A 207 -8.01 9.65 -5.02
CA MET A 207 -8.98 9.55 -6.11
C MET A 207 -9.37 8.09 -6.43
N GLU A 208 -9.64 7.30 -5.43
CA GLU A 208 -9.89 5.85 -5.44
C GLU A 208 -10.27 5.22 -6.79
N GLY A 209 -9.44 4.27 -7.24
CA GLY A 209 -9.74 3.41 -8.39
C GLY A 209 -9.63 4.11 -9.75
N GLN A 210 -8.97 5.26 -9.83
CA GLN A 210 -8.66 5.90 -11.11
C GLN A 210 -7.28 5.47 -11.66
N SER A 211 -6.45 4.83 -10.85
CA SER A 211 -5.15 4.28 -11.25
C SER A 211 -5.24 3.00 -12.09
N SER A 212 -6.43 2.45 -12.32
CA SER A 212 -6.60 1.24 -13.15
C SER A 212 -7.99 1.16 -13.75
N GLU A 213 -8.08 0.66 -14.98
CA GLU A 213 -9.33 0.42 -15.69
C GLU A 213 -10.29 -0.49 -14.91
N ARG A 214 -11.59 -0.19 -15.01
CA ARG A 214 -12.65 -0.97 -14.32
C ARG A 214 -13.15 -2.12 -15.19
N SER A 215 -12.28 -3.09 -15.53
CA SER A 215 -12.66 -4.30 -16.27
C SER A 215 -12.88 -5.51 -15.35
N PRO A 216 -13.59 -6.56 -15.81
CA PRO A 216 -13.71 -7.83 -15.11
C PRO A 216 -12.36 -8.51 -14.88
N GLU A 217 -11.44 -8.43 -15.85
CA GLU A 217 -10.11 -9.04 -15.85
C GLU A 217 -9.24 -8.42 -14.75
N ILE A 218 -9.19 -7.08 -14.68
CA ILE A 218 -8.45 -6.36 -13.64
C ILE A 218 -9.07 -6.61 -12.25
N ALA A 219 -10.40 -6.68 -12.17
CA ALA A 219 -11.07 -7.02 -10.93
C ALA A 219 -10.75 -8.46 -10.46
N ALA A 220 -10.67 -9.41 -11.39
CA ALA A 220 -10.28 -10.78 -11.13
C ALA A 220 -8.82 -10.89 -10.68
N LEU A 221 -7.88 -10.26 -11.40
CA LEU A 221 -6.46 -10.24 -11.06
C LEU A 221 -6.23 -9.71 -9.64
N LYS A 222 -6.79 -8.54 -9.34
CA LYS A 222 -6.71 -7.93 -8.01
C LYS A 222 -7.30 -8.83 -6.91
N ALA A 223 -8.43 -9.45 -7.18
CA ALA A 223 -9.11 -10.32 -6.22
C ALA A 223 -8.35 -11.63 -5.98
N TRP A 224 -7.75 -12.20 -7.00
CA TRP A 224 -6.91 -13.40 -6.88
C TRP A 224 -5.72 -13.14 -5.94
N HIS A 225 -4.99 -12.06 -6.15
CA HIS A 225 -3.89 -11.67 -5.29
C HIS A 225 -4.37 -11.36 -3.86
N MET A 226 -5.51 -10.66 -3.70
CA MET A 226 -6.09 -10.39 -2.39
C MET A 226 -6.40 -11.68 -1.60
N GLY A 227 -6.96 -12.70 -2.27
CA GLY A 227 -7.25 -14.00 -1.64
C GLY A 227 -5.98 -14.72 -1.21
N ARG A 228 -4.98 -14.78 -2.10
CA ARG A 228 -3.69 -15.40 -1.84
C ARG A 228 -2.92 -14.70 -0.71
N SER A 229 -2.79 -13.39 -0.80
CA SER A 229 -2.09 -12.56 0.18
C SER A 229 -2.74 -12.63 1.57
N ARG A 230 -4.09 -12.67 1.63
CA ARG A 230 -4.81 -12.82 2.90
C ARG A 230 -4.43 -14.10 3.64
N VAL A 231 -4.41 -15.25 2.95
CA VAL A 231 -4.04 -16.52 3.59
C VAL A 231 -2.59 -16.49 4.04
N TYR A 232 -1.68 -16.02 3.19
CA TYR A 232 -0.26 -15.93 3.50
C TYR A 232 -0.02 -15.02 4.71
N ALA A 233 -0.47 -13.78 4.65
CA ALA A 233 -0.22 -12.77 5.69
C ALA A 233 -0.87 -13.14 7.02
N THR A 234 -2.12 -13.66 7.02
CA THR A 234 -2.77 -14.11 8.26
C THR A 234 -2.05 -15.29 8.90
N ARG A 235 -1.47 -16.20 8.09
CA ARG A 235 -0.63 -17.27 8.60
C ARG A 235 0.69 -16.75 9.17
N LYS A 236 1.40 -15.88 8.46
CA LYS A 236 2.64 -15.24 8.89
C LYS A 236 2.50 -14.58 10.27
N HIS A 237 1.37 -13.93 10.51
CA HIS A 237 1.05 -13.28 11.78
C HIS A 237 0.28 -14.16 12.77
N ASN A 238 0.37 -15.48 12.65
CA ASN A 238 -0.19 -16.48 13.59
C ASN A 238 -1.69 -16.28 13.88
N ARG A 239 -2.47 -15.78 12.88
CA ARG A 239 -3.92 -15.65 13.06
C ARG A 239 -4.59 -17.01 13.04
N PRO A 240 -5.61 -17.24 13.89
CA PRO A 240 -6.27 -18.53 13.98
C PRO A 240 -7.00 -18.88 12.66
N MET A 241 -6.85 -20.12 12.21
CA MET A 241 -7.54 -20.71 11.06
C MET A 241 -7.44 -19.87 9.77
N PRO A 242 -6.22 -19.47 9.31
CA PRO A 242 -6.05 -18.49 8.23
C PRO A 242 -6.74 -18.94 6.94
N PHE A 243 -6.57 -20.18 6.51
CA PHE A 243 -7.20 -20.74 5.33
C PHE A 243 -8.72 -20.88 5.47
N ALA A 244 -9.18 -21.52 6.56
CA ALA A 244 -10.61 -21.78 6.75
C ALA A 244 -11.44 -20.49 6.79
N ARG A 245 -10.94 -19.44 7.47
CA ARG A 245 -11.59 -18.13 7.49
C ARG A 245 -11.61 -17.44 6.13
N ALA A 246 -10.54 -17.53 5.36
CA ALA A 246 -10.48 -16.97 4.02
C ALA A 246 -11.42 -17.74 3.08
N LEU A 247 -11.42 -19.08 3.15
CA LEU A 247 -12.30 -19.95 2.36
C LEU A 247 -13.77 -19.69 2.66
N PHE A 248 -14.16 -19.65 3.93
CA PHE A 248 -15.55 -19.33 4.32
C PHE A 248 -16.00 -17.98 3.78
N SER A 249 -15.14 -16.97 3.89
CA SER A 249 -15.40 -15.63 3.32
C SER A 249 -15.54 -15.67 1.78
N ALA A 250 -14.72 -16.47 1.10
CA ALA A 250 -14.77 -16.62 -0.35
C ALA A 250 -16.05 -17.31 -0.80
N LEU A 251 -16.42 -18.42 -0.15
CA LEU A 251 -17.67 -19.15 -0.45
C LEU A 251 -18.89 -18.26 -0.25
N LYS A 252 -18.97 -17.54 0.89
CA LYS A 252 -20.07 -16.58 1.12
C LYS A 252 -20.18 -15.52 0.01
N GLN A 253 -19.06 -15.06 -0.55
CA GLN A 253 -19.05 -14.09 -1.65
C GLN A 253 -19.51 -14.73 -2.97
N VAL A 254 -19.05 -15.95 -3.29
CA VAL A 254 -19.44 -16.67 -4.52
C VAL A 254 -20.94 -16.99 -4.52
N PHE A 255 -21.51 -17.36 -3.39
CA PHE A 255 -22.96 -17.64 -3.25
C PHE A 255 -23.81 -16.38 -3.02
N SER A 256 -23.26 -15.17 -3.17
CA SER A 256 -24.04 -13.95 -3.06
C SER A 256 -24.82 -13.66 -4.35
N ILE A 257 -26.04 -13.09 -4.23
CA ILE A 257 -26.87 -12.71 -5.37
C ILE A 257 -26.15 -11.75 -6.35
N GLN A 258 -25.17 -11.02 -5.87
CA GLN A 258 -24.38 -10.08 -6.68
C GLN A 258 -23.55 -10.78 -7.79
N VAL A 259 -23.24 -12.06 -7.61
CA VAL A 259 -22.54 -12.89 -8.60
C VAL A 259 -23.44 -13.15 -9.83
N LEU A 260 -24.74 -13.29 -9.61
CA LEU A 260 -25.69 -13.49 -10.69
C LEU A 260 -25.93 -12.20 -11.49
N LEU A 261 -25.91 -11.05 -10.83
CA LEU A 261 -26.29 -9.76 -11.40
C LEU A 261 -25.17 -9.01 -12.12
N SER A 262 -23.89 -9.40 -11.93
CA SER A 262 -22.76 -8.66 -12.46
C SER A 262 -21.59 -9.57 -12.86
N SER A 263 -21.23 -9.55 -14.15
CA SER A 263 -20.06 -10.29 -14.69
C SER A 263 -18.77 -9.92 -13.98
N ARG A 264 -18.56 -8.62 -13.71
CA ARG A 264 -17.38 -8.12 -12.97
C ARG A 264 -17.33 -8.64 -11.53
N LYS A 265 -18.47 -8.67 -10.81
CA LYS A 265 -18.54 -9.22 -9.45
C LYS A 265 -18.33 -10.72 -9.46
N ARG A 266 -18.91 -11.43 -10.44
CA ARG A 266 -18.68 -12.87 -10.65
C ARG A 266 -17.19 -13.18 -10.84
N ALA A 267 -16.54 -12.53 -11.79
CA ALA A 267 -15.11 -12.68 -12.04
C ALA A 267 -14.27 -12.40 -10.78
N LYS A 268 -14.57 -11.30 -10.09
CA LYS A 268 -13.91 -10.92 -8.83
C LYS A 268 -14.03 -12.00 -7.75
N HIS A 269 -15.24 -12.51 -7.48
CA HIS A 269 -15.45 -13.44 -6.36
C HIS A 269 -14.91 -14.84 -6.65
N ILE A 270 -15.04 -15.31 -7.89
CA ILE A 270 -14.42 -16.58 -8.34
C ILE A 270 -12.88 -16.48 -8.24
N ALA A 271 -12.30 -15.41 -8.75
CA ALA A 271 -10.85 -15.23 -8.70
C ALA A 271 -10.33 -15.12 -7.24
N TYR A 272 -11.08 -14.48 -6.35
CA TYR A 272 -10.72 -14.44 -4.93
C TYR A 272 -10.68 -15.85 -4.33
N LEU A 273 -11.67 -16.69 -4.59
CA LEU A 273 -11.70 -18.09 -4.16
C LEU A 273 -10.49 -18.87 -4.73
N GLN A 274 -10.21 -18.71 -6.01
CA GLN A 274 -9.04 -19.34 -6.65
C GLN A 274 -7.72 -18.91 -5.99
N GLY A 275 -7.59 -17.62 -5.65
CA GLY A 275 -6.44 -17.08 -4.91
C GLY A 275 -6.26 -17.73 -3.54
N VAL A 276 -7.36 -17.89 -2.79
CA VAL A 276 -7.35 -18.58 -1.49
C VAL A 276 -6.91 -20.04 -1.64
N ILE A 277 -7.43 -20.78 -2.61
CA ILE A 277 -7.07 -22.17 -2.88
C ILE A 277 -5.60 -22.28 -3.32
N SER A 278 -5.14 -21.37 -4.17
CA SER A 278 -3.74 -21.32 -4.62
C SER A 278 -2.76 -21.16 -3.45
N ALA A 279 -3.08 -20.31 -2.48
CA ALA A 279 -2.26 -20.13 -1.28
C ALA A 279 -2.13 -21.41 -0.46
N TRP A 280 -3.20 -22.16 -0.33
CA TRP A 280 -3.18 -23.46 0.38
C TRP A 280 -2.24 -24.46 -0.27
N ARG A 281 -2.30 -24.60 -1.59
CA ARG A 281 -1.42 -25.50 -2.35
C ARG A 281 0.06 -25.12 -2.22
N PHE A 282 0.36 -23.83 -2.29
CA PHE A 282 1.72 -23.31 -2.13
C PHE A 282 2.29 -23.61 -0.74
N LEU A 283 1.50 -23.36 0.31
CA LEU A 283 1.92 -23.56 1.70
C LEU A 283 2.11 -25.03 2.09
N ASN A 284 1.43 -25.94 1.41
CA ASN A 284 1.61 -27.39 1.66
C ASN A 284 2.82 -27.96 0.89
N LYS A 285 3.15 -27.43 -0.31
CA LYS A 285 4.38 -27.82 -1.01
C LYS A 285 5.63 -27.46 -0.22
N SER A 286 5.70 -26.28 0.37
CA SER A 286 6.85 -25.86 1.19
C SER A 286 7.03 -26.67 2.50
N ARG A 287 6.01 -27.39 2.97
CA ARG A 287 6.12 -28.32 4.11
C ARG A 287 6.74 -29.65 3.71
N ILE A 288 6.52 -30.11 2.49
CA ILE A 288 7.04 -31.41 2.00
C ILE A 288 8.53 -31.28 1.69
N THR A 289 8.97 -30.16 1.15
CA THR A 289 10.39 -29.92 0.80
C THR A 289 11.30 -29.54 2.00
N ASN A 290 10.76 -29.24 3.17
CA ASN A 290 11.52 -28.97 4.38
C ASN A 290 11.60 -30.19 5.35
N ASN A 291 11.03 -31.30 4.97
CA ASN A 291 11.08 -32.55 5.74
C ASN A 291 11.94 -33.65 5.05
N ASP A 292 12.59 -33.31 3.94
CA ASP A 292 13.64 -34.08 3.29
C ASP A 292 15.01 -33.37 3.52
#